data_5000aa352db5cec9ea3619a5ea63033f
#
_entry.id   5000aa352db5cec9ea3619a5ea63033f
#
_cell.length_a   1.000
_cell.length_b   1.000
_cell.length_c   1.000
_cell.angle_alpha   90.00
_cell.angle_beta   90.00
_cell.angle_gamma   90.00
#
_symmetry.space_group_name_H-M   'P 1'
#
loop_
_entity.id
_entity.type
_entity.pdbx_description
1 polymer ?
#
loop_
_entity_poly.entity_id
_entity_poly.type
_entity_poly.pdbx_seq_one_letter_code
_entity_poly.pdbx_strand_id
1 'polypeptide(L)'
;ITNRGWRALRDALMYGAEKPDYKEFYQVGLELPSDDPDVLAGQPLRGANNWPRFMPELQRDMNAYFEAVAVCGPALLHGVALSLDIDPDFFVDKYFEPLQRTQAVYYPPQPVSLSDDQFGVAAHADFGNITILWQDDNGGLEVQNLAGEWIAAPPVPDTMVVNAGDLLGRWSNDRYRSTKHRVVNRSGRERISIATFYDPTFTTKVDPRD
;
A
#
# COMPACT_ATOMS: atom_id res chain seq x y z
N ILE A 1 2.77 17.85 -5.53
CA ILE A 1 2.96 17.31 -4.16
C ILE A 1 3.39 15.87 -4.29
N THR A 2 4.60 15.53 -3.81
CA THR A 2 5.19 14.20 -3.94
C THR A 2 4.62 13.18 -2.96
N ASN A 3 4.02 13.64 -1.86
CA ASN A 3 3.49 12.80 -0.77
C ASN A 3 4.56 11.82 -0.23
N ARG A 4 5.71 12.35 0.19
CA ARG A 4 6.89 11.60 0.66
C ARG A 4 7.26 12.00 2.08
N GLY A 5 7.98 11.12 2.78
CA GLY A 5 8.53 11.36 4.09
C GLY A 5 7.61 10.96 5.23
N TRP A 6 7.89 11.49 6.42
CA TRP A 6 7.18 11.15 7.65
C TRP A 6 5.82 11.85 7.76
N ARG A 7 4.87 11.09 8.28
CA ARG A 7 3.55 11.55 8.69
C ARG A 7 3.33 11.24 10.17
N ALA A 8 2.97 12.26 10.91
CA ALA A 8 2.80 12.19 12.36
C ALA A 8 1.61 11.32 12.77
N LEU A 9 1.62 10.90 14.03
CA LEU A 9 0.51 10.19 14.64
C LEU A 9 -0.79 11.00 14.50
N ARG A 10 -1.86 10.36 13.99
CA ARG A 10 -3.17 10.98 13.73
C ARG A 10 -3.19 12.04 12.62
N ASP A 11 -2.19 12.06 11.75
CA ASP A 11 -2.16 12.99 10.60
C ASP A 11 -2.92 12.43 9.37
N ALA A 12 -3.30 11.15 9.40
CA ALA A 12 -4.05 10.49 8.34
C ALA A 12 -5.52 10.28 8.75
N LEU A 13 -6.43 10.63 7.84
CA LEU A 13 -7.86 10.38 7.98
C LEU A 13 -8.34 9.65 6.72
N MET A 14 -8.85 8.42 6.87
CA MET A 14 -9.43 7.68 5.76
C MET A 14 -10.74 8.32 5.32
N TYR A 15 -11.01 8.26 4.01
CA TYR A 15 -12.25 8.80 3.45
C TYR A 15 -13.48 8.14 4.12
N GLY A 16 -14.38 8.96 4.64
CA GLY A 16 -15.58 8.50 5.37
C GLY A 16 -15.36 8.10 6.82
N ALA A 17 -14.12 8.18 7.34
CA ALA A 17 -13.86 7.97 8.76
C ALA A 17 -14.12 9.25 9.57
N GLU A 18 -14.62 9.09 10.80
CA GLU A 18 -14.88 10.20 11.72
C GLU A 18 -13.64 10.58 12.55
N LYS A 19 -12.72 9.64 12.74
CA LYS A 19 -11.51 9.82 13.55
C LYS A 19 -10.26 9.55 12.74
N PRO A 20 -9.18 10.33 12.96
CA PRO A 20 -7.89 10.05 12.36
C PRO A 20 -7.35 8.67 12.76
N ASP A 21 -6.62 8.04 11.87
CA ASP A 21 -5.94 6.78 12.12
C ASP A 21 -4.91 6.88 13.26
N TYR A 22 -4.86 5.87 14.11
CA TYR A 22 -3.91 5.82 15.23
C TYR A 22 -2.61 5.15 14.79
N LYS A 23 -1.95 5.81 13.83
CA LYS A 23 -0.67 5.40 13.25
C LYS A 23 0.18 6.60 12.91
N GLU A 24 1.47 6.38 12.76
CA GLU A 24 2.39 7.23 12.01
C GLU A 24 3.09 6.39 10.94
N PHE A 25 3.62 7.02 9.92
CA PHE A 25 4.30 6.28 8.86
C PHE A 25 5.36 7.11 8.15
N TYR A 26 6.28 6.40 7.52
CA TYR A 26 7.25 6.98 6.60
C TYR A 26 6.99 6.46 5.19
N GLN A 27 6.78 7.37 4.22
CA GLN A 27 6.46 6.98 2.84
C GLN A 27 7.57 7.34 1.88
N VAL A 28 7.92 6.39 1.03
CA VAL A 28 8.83 6.54 -0.10
C VAL A 28 8.16 6.11 -1.41
N GLY A 29 8.74 6.50 -2.51
CA GLY A 29 8.37 6.02 -3.83
C GLY A 29 9.57 6.07 -4.75
N LEU A 30 9.35 5.88 -6.05
CA LEU A 30 10.41 5.94 -7.04
C LEU A 30 11.21 7.25 -6.90
N GLU A 31 12.51 7.14 -6.65
CA GLU A 31 13.41 8.29 -6.55
C GLU A 31 13.67 8.85 -7.93
N LEU A 32 13.29 10.09 -8.18
CA LEU A 32 13.52 10.76 -9.44
C LEU A 32 14.38 12.02 -9.22
N PRO A 33 15.37 12.28 -10.10
CA PRO A 33 16.19 13.46 -10.00
C PRO A 33 15.41 14.73 -10.35
N SER A 34 15.92 15.88 -9.91
CA SER A 34 15.22 17.16 -10.08
C SER A 34 15.09 17.64 -11.52
N ASP A 35 15.89 17.10 -12.42
CA ASP A 35 15.91 17.36 -13.86
C ASP A 35 15.11 16.33 -14.69
N ASP A 36 14.46 15.38 -14.02
CA ASP A 36 13.54 14.44 -14.66
C ASP A 36 12.37 15.18 -15.33
N PRO A 37 11.98 14.82 -16.58
CA PRO A 37 10.92 15.51 -17.32
C PRO A 37 9.58 15.56 -16.58
N ASP A 38 9.17 14.51 -15.89
CA ASP A 38 7.91 14.45 -15.14
C ASP A 38 7.98 15.34 -13.90
N VAL A 39 9.15 15.41 -13.25
CA VAL A 39 9.38 16.31 -12.11
C VAL A 39 9.32 17.76 -12.56
N LEU A 40 9.98 18.10 -13.67
CA LEU A 40 9.96 19.44 -14.25
C LEU A 40 8.54 19.85 -14.70
N ALA A 41 7.76 18.90 -15.21
CA ALA A 41 6.35 19.11 -15.58
C ALA A 41 5.41 19.20 -14.37
N GLY A 42 5.89 18.97 -13.15
CA GLY A 42 5.10 19.00 -11.93
C GLY A 42 4.10 17.84 -11.83
N GLN A 43 4.39 16.71 -12.45
CA GLN A 43 3.52 15.53 -12.39
C GLN A 43 3.30 15.06 -10.95
N PRO A 44 2.06 14.71 -10.57
CA PRO A 44 1.77 14.23 -9.22
C PRO A 44 2.56 12.96 -8.89
N LEU A 45 2.99 12.84 -7.63
CA LEU A 45 3.73 11.69 -7.09
C LEU A 45 5.12 11.45 -7.71
N ARG A 46 5.60 12.34 -8.59
CA ARG A 46 6.94 12.29 -9.18
C ARG A 46 7.89 13.21 -8.40
N GLY A 47 9.11 12.76 -8.11
CA GLY A 47 10.15 13.55 -7.44
C GLY A 47 10.99 12.76 -6.46
N ALA A 48 11.89 13.49 -5.78
CA ALA A 48 12.78 12.94 -4.78
C ALA A 48 12.05 12.52 -3.50
N ASN A 49 12.58 11.53 -2.80
CA ASN A 49 12.17 11.19 -1.44
C ASN A 49 12.72 12.20 -0.42
N ASN A 50 12.05 12.36 0.72
CA ASN A 50 12.48 13.23 1.81
C ASN A 50 13.24 12.44 2.86
N TRP A 51 14.57 12.33 2.75
CA TRP A 51 15.36 11.55 3.68
C TRP A 51 15.81 12.36 4.90
N PRO A 52 15.65 11.82 6.14
CA PRO A 52 16.16 12.47 7.35
C PRO A 52 17.70 12.38 7.39
N ARG A 53 18.37 13.51 7.48
CA ARG A 53 19.83 13.56 7.47
C ARG A 53 20.49 12.87 8.68
N PHE A 54 19.75 12.75 9.78
CA PHE A 54 20.22 12.14 11.02
C PHE A 54 20.08 10.61 11.07
N MET A 55 19.50 9.99 10.03
CA MET A 55 19.25 8.53 9.96
C MET A 55 19.50 8.02 8.53
N PRO A 56 20.77 8.02 8.07
CA PRO A 56 21.11 7.58 6.70
C PRO A 56 20.81 6.09 6.45
N GLU A 57 20.82 5.26 7.48
CA GLU A 57 20.46 3.84 7.41
C GLU A 57 19.00 3.64 6.98
N LEU A 58 18.08 4.54 7.35
CA LEU A 58 16.69 4.47 6.89
C LEU A 58 16.59 4.54 5.37
N GLN A 59 17.36 5.42 4.73
CA GLN A 59 17.39 5.52 3.26
C GLN A 59 17.88 4.22 2.65
N ARG A 60 19.00 3.68 3.15
CA ARG A 60 19.57 2.42 2.66
C ARG A 60 18.57 1.26 2.76
N ASP A 61 17.97 1.10 3.93
CA ASP A 61 17.12 -0.05 4.23
C ASP A 61 15.77 0.04 3.53
N MET A 62 15.17 1.23 3.47
CA MET A 62 13.94 1.47 2.72
C MET A 62 14.12 1.28 1.22
N ASN A 63 15.26 1.73 0.65
CA ASN A 63 15.54 1.50 -0.77
C ASN A 63 15.75 0.01 -1.06
N ALA A 64 16.51 -0.71 -0.22
CA ALA A 64 16.71 -2.14 -0.38
C ALA A 64 15.38 -2.93 -0.34
N TYR A 65 14.49 -2.58 0.59
CA TYR A 65 13.16 -3.17 0.66
C TYR A 65 12.30 -2.81 -0.57
N PHE A 66 12.30 -1.55 -0.96
CA PHE A 66 11.56 -1.04 -2.13
C PHE A 66 11.93 -1.80 -3.41
N GLU A 67 13.23 -1.98 -3.66
CA GLU A 67 13.75 -2.73 -4.80
C GLU A 67 13.42 -4.23 -4.73
N ALA A 68 13.56 -4.83 -3.55
CA ALA A 68 13.26 -6.25 -3.35
C ALA A 68 11.78 -6.58 -3.61
N VAL A 69 10.86 -5.75 -3.12
CA VAL A 69 9.42 -5.94 -3.34
C VAL A 69 9.02 -5.66 -4.79
N ALA A 70 9.69 -4.73 -5.47
CA ALA A 70 9.46 -4.45 -6.89
C ALA A 70 9.59 -5.70 -7.77
N VAL A 71 10.47 -6.62 -7.41
CA VAL A 71 10.65 -7.88 -8.14
C VAL A 71 9.43 -8.81 -8.04
N CYS A 72 8.64 -8.70 -6.96
CA CYS A 72 7.43 -9.51 -6.78
C CYS A 72 6.27 -9.05 -7.67
N GLY A 73 6.20 -7.76 -7.98
CA GLY A 73 5.10 -7.15 -8.73
C GLY A 73 4.79 -7.83 -10.08
N PRO A 74 5.77 -7.96 -10.99
CA PRO A 74 5.56 -8.62 -12.28
C PRO A 74 5.07 -10.06 -12.17
N ALA A 75 5.62 -10.84 -11.23
CA ALA A 75 5.21 -12.23 -11.02
C ALA A 75 3.76 -12.34 -10.53
N LEU A 76 3.34 -11.44 -9.64
CA LEU A 76 1.95 -11.37 -9.16
C LEU A 76 1.01 -10.97 -10.30
N LEU A 77 1.37 -9.98 -11.10
CA LEU A 77 0.55 -9.53 -12.24
C LEU A 77 0.44 -10.59 -13.33
N HIS A 78 1.52 -11.34 -13.60
CA HIS A 78 1.48 -12.50 -14.47
C HIS A 78 0.46 -13.55 -13.96
N GLY A 79 0.47 -13.85 -12.66
CA GLY A 79 -0.52 -14.72 -12.03
C GLY A 79 -1.95 -14.18 -12.14
N VAL A 80 -2.13 -12.86 -11.99
CA VAL A 80 -3.43 -12.20 -12.20
C VAL A 80 -3.91 -12.38 -13.64
N ALA A 81 -3.03 -12.13 -14.63
CA ALA A 81 -3.38 -12.32 -16.04
C ALA A 81 -3.82 -13.76 -16.36
N LEU A 82 -3.06 -14.74 -15.87
CA LEU A 82 -3.43 -16.17 -16.01
C LEU A 82 -4.80 -16.48 -15.38
N SER A 83 -5.09 -15.93 -14.21
CA SER A 83 -6.37 -16.15 -13.52
C SER A 83 -7.57 -15.49 -14.21
N LEU A 84 -7.30 -14.51 -15.05
CA LEU A 84 -8.29 -13.81 -15.86
C LEU A 84 -8.48 -14.42 -17.26
N ASP A 85 -7.70 -15.46 -17.60
CA ASP A 85 -7.66 -16.09 -18.94
C ASP A 85 -7.29 -15.10 -20.06
N ILE A 86 -6.36 -14.17 -19.75
CA ILE A 86 -5.80 -13.23 -20.71
C ILE A 86 -4.31 -13.48 -20.93
N ASP A 87 -3.70 -12.76 -21.89
CA ASP A 87 -2.28 -12.88 -22.19
C ASP A 87 -1.45 -12.70 -20.90
N PRO A 88 -0.59 -13.67 -20.54
CA PRO A 88 0.27 -13.57 -19.35
C PRO A 88 1.14 -12.30 -19.30
N ASP A 89 1.50 -11.76 -20.44
CA ASP A 89 2.32 -10.56 -20.59
C ASP A 89 1.49 -9.28 -20.70
N PHE A 90 0.17 -9.33 -20.55
CA PHE A 90 -0.76 -8.20 -20.65
C PHE A 90 -0.32 -6.97 -19.85
N PHE A 91 0.28 -7.15 -18.69
CA PHE A 91 0.69 -6.05 -17.82
C PHE A 91 2.10 -5.51 -18.10
N VAL A 92 2.93 -6.18 -18.92
CA VAL A 92 4.36 -5.84 -19.10
C VAL A 92 4.56 -4.42 -19.59
N ASP A 93 3.86 -4.03 -20.65
CA ASP A 93 3.94 -2.69 -21.24
C ASP A 93 3.26 -1.59 -20.41
N LYS A 94 2.48 -1.96 -19.41
CA LYS A 94 1.73 -1.08 -18.53
C LYS A 94 2.49 -0.73 -17.24
N TYR A 95 3.58 -1.45 -16.97
CA TYR A 95 4.39 -1.34 -15.75
C TYR A 95 5.87 -1.10 -16.05
N PHE A 96 6.21 -0.42 -17.17
CA PHE A 96 7.61 -0.11 -17.49
C PHE A 96 8.26 0.88 -16.50
N GLU A 97 7.46 1.71 -15.82
CA GLU A 97 7.86 2.61 -14.74
C GLU A 97 6.72 2.71 -13.71
N PRO A 98 6.54 1.67 -12.89
CA PRO A 98 5.37 1.58 -12.02
C PRO A 98 5.33 2.70 -10.98
N LEU A 99 4.14 3.16 -10.64
CA LEU A 99 3.89 4.03 -9.50
C LEU A 99 3.97 3.21 -8.21
N GLN A 100 5.16 2.75 -7.86
CA GLN A 100 5.38 2.07 -6.61
C GLN A 100 5.52 3.07 -5.46
N ARG A 101 4.82 2.81 -4.36
CA ARG A 101 4.92 3.57 -3.12
C ARG A 101 4.99 2.60 -1.95
N THR A 102 5.90 2.82 -1.02
CA THR A 102 6.07 1.97 0.15
C THR A 102 5.91 2.81 1.42
N GLN A 103 5.10 2.34 2.34
CA GLN A 103 4.87 2.92 3.66
C GLN A 103 5.36 1.97 4.74
N ALA A 104 6.36 2.38 5.52
CA ALA A 104 6.68 1.76 6.80
C ALA A 104 5.77 2.39 7.86
N VAL A 105 4.88 1.60 8.44
CA VAL A 105 3.80 2.06 9.32
C VAL A 105 4.02 1.55 10.73
N TYR A 106 4.00 2.47 11.68
CA TYR A 106 4.06 2.20 13.11
C TYR A 106 2.71 2.48 13.78
N TYR A 107 2.23 1.52 14.51
CA TYR A 107 1.02 1.61 15.32
C TYR A 107 1.41 1.49 16.79
N PRO A 108 1.38 2.57 17.56
CA PRO A 108 1.69 2.51 18.99
C PRO A 108 0.67 1.64 19.73
N PRO A 109 1.03 1.13 20.93
CA PRO A 109 0.07 0.46 21.80
C PRO A 109 -1.14 1.36 22.03
N GLN A 110 -2.33 0.84 21.79
CA GLN A 110 -3.55 1.62 22.02
C GLN A 110 -3.84 1.65 23.52
N PRO A 111 -3.99 2.85 24.16
CA PRO A 111 -4.45 2.94 25.53
C PRO A 111 -5.83 2.33 25.72
N VAL A 112 -6.07 1.68 26.86
CA VAL A 112 -7.39 1.09 27.20
C VAL A 112 -8.52 2.13 27.18
N SER A 113 -8.16 3.41 27.33
CA SER A 113 -9.12 4.54 27.29
C SER A 113 -9.54 4.93 25.86
N LEU A 114 -8.94 4.37 24.83
CA LEU A 114 -9.41 4.65 23.47
C LEU A 114 -10.73 3.94 23.21
N SER A 115 -11.62 4.67 22.57
CA SER A 115 -12.94 4.14 22.18
C SER A 115 -12.82 3.00 21.16
N ASP A 116 -13.82 2.12 21.13
CA ASP A 116 -13.87 0.96 20.24
C ASP A 116 -13.86 1.31 18.74
N ASP A 117 -14.23 2.55 18.41
CA ASP A 117 -14.23 3.12 17.06
C ASP A 117 -12.91 3.82 16.67
N GLN A 118 -11.88 3.75 17.52
CA GLN A 118 -10.54 4.21 17.17
C GLN A 118 -9.75 3.06 16.53
N PHE A 119 -9.43 3.21 15.28
CA PHE A 119 -8.67 2.23 14.50
C PHE A 119 -7.20 2.62 14.34
N GLY A 120 -6.32 1.65 14.19
CA GLY A 120 -4.98 1.86 13.65
C GLY A 120 -5.05 2.39 12.22
N VAL A 121 -5.89 1.74 11.39
CA VAL A 121 -6.37 2.25 10.10
C VAL A 121 -7.87 1.97 10.01
N ALA A 122 -8.66 2.99 9.75
CA ALA A 122 -10.10 2.85 9.55
C ALA A 122 -10.42 2.00 8.31
N ALA A 123 -11.62 1.45 8.27
CA ALA A 123 -12.08 0.61 7.16
C ALA A 123 -12.02 1.36 5.82
N HIS A 124 -11.29 0.81 4.87
CA HIS A 124 -11.11 1.37 3.53
C HIS A 124 -10.85 0.27 2.51
N ALA A 125 -10.90 0.61 1.25
CA ALA A 125 -10.38 -0.17 0.13
C ALA A 125 -9.19 0.58 -0.49
N ASP A 126 -8.24 -0.14 -1.08
CA ASP A 126 -7.10 0.48 -1.74
C ASP A 126 -7.48 0.99 -3.13
N PHE A 127 -7.00 2.15 -3.49
CA PHE A 127 -7.20 2.75 -4.81
C PHE A 127 -6.49 2.01 -5.94
N GLY A 128 -5.30 1.47 -5.63
CA GLY A 128 -4.34 0.99 -6.60
C GLY A 128 -4.73 -0.32 -7.29
N ASN A 129 -3.74 -0.92 -7.93
CA ASN A 129 -3.92 -2.21 -8.59
C ASN A 129 -3.73 -3.36 -7.61
N ILE A 130 -2.55 -3.50 -7.03
CA ILE A 130 -2.26 -4.47 -5.97
C ILE A 130 -1.50 -3.81 -4.81
N THR A 131 -1.77 -4.29 -3.61
CA THR A 131 -0.98 -3.94 -2.41
C THR A 131 -0.29 -5.19 -1.90
N ILE A 132 1.02 -5.09 -1.64
CA ILE A 132 1.86 -6.13 -1.07
C ILE A 132 2.20 -5.70 0.35
N LEU A 133 1.71 -6.42 1.36
CA LEU A 133 1.82 -6.05 2.76
C LEU A 133 2.64 -7.07 3.53
N TRP A 134 3.76 -6.62 4.09
CA TRP A 134 4.42 -7.30 5.19
C TRP A 134 3.85 -6.80 6.53
N GLN A 135 3.70 -7.69 7.50
CA GLN A 135 3.30 -7.35 8.87
C GLN A 135 4.10 -8.17 9.90
N ASP A 136 4.33 -7.58 11.06
CA ASP A 136 4.95 -8.26 12.19
C ASP A 136 4.02 -9.34 12.79
N ASP A 137 4.47 -10.00 13.87
CA ASP A 137 3.74 -11.08 14.54
C ASP A 137 2.56 -10.62 15.41
N ASN A 138 2.34 -9.31 15.53
CA ASN A 138 1.30 -8.78 16.41
C ASN A 138 -0.13 -8.93 15.85
N GLY A 139 -0.29 -9.07 14.54
CA GLY A 139 -1.61 -9.17 13.91
C GLY A 139 -2.37 -7.84 13.84
N GLY A 140 -3.70 -7.92 13.93
CA GLY A 140 -4.59 -6.75 13.94
C GLY A 140 -5.11 -6.32 12.57
N LEU A 141 -4.65 -6.92 11.47
CA LEU A 141 -5.29 -6.76 10.16
C LEU A 141 -6.60 -7.55 10.13
N GLU A 142 -7.66 -6.89 9.69
CA GLU A 142 -8.96 -7.52 9.44
C GLU A 142 -9.43 -7.18 8.03
N VAL A 143 -10.02 -8.16 7.35
CA VAL A 143 -10.59 -8.04 6.00
C VAL A 143 -12.09 -8.32 6.04
N GLN A 144 -12.87 -7.63 5.21
CA GLN A 144 -14.32 -7.83 5.16
C GLN A 144 -14.68 -8.87 4.10
N ASN A 145 -15.35 -9.95 4.51
CA ASN A 145 -15.83 -10.95 3.58
C ASN A 145 -17.07 -10.48 2.79
N LEU A 146 -17.56 -11.32 1.88
CA LEU A 146 -18.73 -10.98 1.05
C LEU A 146 -20.04 -10.87 1.84
N ALA A 147 -20.10 -11.46 3.04
CA ALA A 147 -21.24 -11.32 3.95
C ALA A 147 -21.18 -10.02 4.79
N GLY A 148 -20.11 -9.23 4.64
CA GLY A 148 -19.89 -8.01 5.41
C GLY A 148 -19.24 -8.24 6.79
N GLU A 149 -18.82 -9.46 7.09
CA GLU A 149 -18.20 -9.81 8.37
C GLU A 149 -16.70 -9.52 8.35
N TRP A 150 -16.15 -9.04 9.46
CA TRP A 150 -14.72 -8.80 9.62
C TRP A 150 -14.00 -10.09 10.03
N ILE A 151 -13.06 -10.51 9.20
CA ILE A 151 -12.24 -11.71 9.39
C ILE A 151 -10.80 -11.28 9.68
N ALA A 152 -10.23 -11.81 10.77
CA ALA A 152 -8.82 -11.58 11.07
C ALA A 152 -7.92 -12.19 9.98
N ALA A 153 -6.90 -11.43 9.57
CA ALA A 153 -5.81 -11.90 8.70
C ALA A 153 -4.53 -12.02 9.54
N PRO A 154 -4.36 -13.12 10.30
CA PRO A 154 -3.22 -13.28 11.18
C PRO A 154 -1.90 -13.35 10.38
N PRO A 155 -0.79 -12.89 10.96
CA PRO A 155 0.51 -13.05 10.35
C PRO A 155 0.84 -14.54 10.14
N VAL A 156 1.37 -14.88 8.98
CA VAL A 156 1.95 -16.18 8.69
C VAL A 156 3.44 -15.97 8.45
N PRO A 157 4.34 -16.69 9.14
CA PRO A 157 5.77 -16.53 8.96
C PRO A 157 6.18 -16.66 7.49
N ASP A 158 7.15 -15.85 7.09
CA ASP A 158 7.74 -15.86 5.73
C ASP A 158 6.74 -15.61 4.59
N THR A 159 5.64 -14.91 4.89
CA THR A 159 4.65 -14.54 3.87
C THR A 159 4.33 -13.06 3.86
N MET A 160 3.75 -12.61 2.77
CA MET A 160 3.12 -11.30 2.63
C MET A 160 1.64 -11.47 2.27
N VAL A 161 0.82 -10.54 2.73
CA VAL A 161 -0.58 -10.43 2.29
C VAL A 161 -0.61 -9.64 0.99
N VAL A 162 -1.34 -10.15 -0.01
CA VAL A 162 -1.58 -9.43 -1.27
C VAL A 162 -3.07 -9.20 -1.42
N ASN A 163 -3.47 -7.95 -1.65
CA ASN A 163 -4.86 -7.59 -1.93
C ASN A 163 -5.01 -6.81 -3.23
N ALA A 164 -6.14 -7.01 -3.89
CA ALA A 164 -6.56 -6.22 -5.03
C ALA A 164 -7.08 -4.85 -4.58
N GLY A 165 -6.78 -3.82 -5.36
CA GLY A 165 -7.36 -2.49 -5.22
C GLY A 165 -8.41 -2.18 -6.30
N ASP A 166 -8.95 -0.96 -6.24
CA ASP A 166 -10.04 -0.51 -7.11
C ASP A 166 -9.66 -0.49 -8.60
N LEU A 167 -8.38 -0.20 -8.94
CA LEU A 167 -7.91 -0.24 -10.32
C LEU A 167 -7.96 -1.65 -10.89
N LEU A 168 -7.53 -2.67 -10.12
CA LEU A 168 -7.63 -4.06 -10.57
C LEU A 168 -9.09 -4.51 -10.69
N GLY A 169 -9.93 -4.10 -9.75
CA GLY A 169 -11.37 -4.33 -9.83
C GLY A 169 -11.94 -3.82 -11.14
N ARG A 170 -11.67 -2.55 -11.46
CA ARG A 170 -12.10 -1.92 -12.70
C ARG A 170 -11.51 -2.58 -13.96
N TRP A 171 -10.21 -2.88 -13.95
CA TRP A 171 -9.53 -3.46 -15.11
C TRP A 171 -10.04 -4.86 -15.44
N SER A 172 -10.32 -5.64 -14.39
CA SER A 172 -10.84 -7.00 -14.52
C SER A 172 -12.35 -7.08 -14.73
N ASN A 173 -13.02 -5.94 -14.93
CA ASN A 173 -14.48 -5.84 -15.02
C ASN A 173 -15.18 -6.52 -13.82
N ASP A 174 -14.74 -6.17 -12.61
CA ASP A 174 -15.20 -6.65 -11.30
C ASP A 174 -15.01 -8.17 -11.05
N ARG A 175 -14.20 -8.86 -11.85
CA ARG A 175 -13.78 -10.26 -11.55
C ARG A 175 -12.89 -10.31 -10.30
N TYR A 176 -12.01 -9.31 -10.11
CA TYR A 176 -11.36 -9.02 -8.84
C TYR A 176 -12.14 -7.96 -8.09
N ARG A 177 -12.14 -8.05 -6.76
CA ARG A 177 -12.80 -7.07 -5.90
C ARG A 177 -11.79 -6.40 -4.99
N SER A 178 -11.87 -5.08 -4.91
CA SER A 178 -11.17 -4.33 -3.88
C SER A 178 -11.81 -4.61 -2.53
N THR A 179 -11.10 -5.37 -1.70
CA THR A 179 -11.63 -5.83 -0.41
C THR A 179 -11.41 -4.78 0.67
N LYS A 180 -12.49 -4.39 1.35
CA LYS A 180 -12.37 -3.52 2.51
C LYS A 180 -11.55 -4.20 3.60
N HIS A 181 -10.64 -3.45 4.18
CA HIS A 181 -9.79 -3.89 5.28
C HIS A 181 -9.56 -2.76 6.28
N ARG A 182 -9.15 -3.12 7.49
CA ARG A 182 -8.86 -2.20 8.58
C ARG A 182 -7.78 -2.76 9.50
N VAL A 183 -7.20 -1.91 10.34
CA VAL A 183 -6.25 -2.35 11.37
C VAL A 183 -6.79 -2.02 12.76
N VAL A 184 -6.87 -3.04 13.60
CA VAL A 184 -7.32 -2.96 14.99
C VAL A 184 -6.20 -3.45 15.90
N ASN A 185 -5.43 -2.53 16.50
CA ASN A 185 -4.32 -2.91 17.39
C ASN A 185 -4.78 -2.89 18.86
N ARG A 186 -5.43 -3.95 19.31
CA ARG A 186 -5.90 -4.10 20.71
C ARG A 186 -4.99 -5.00 21.55
N SER A 187 -3.82 -5.35 21.05
CA SER A 187 -2.91 -6.27 21.73
C SER A 187 -2.22 -5.68 22.97
N GLY A 188 -2.24 -4.36 23.14
CA GLY A 188 -1.43 -3.64 24.13
C GLY A 188 0.07 -3.55 23.76
N ARG A 189 0.47 -4.09 22.59
CA ARG A 189 1.82 -3.99 22.04
C ARG A 189 1.85 -3.06 20.85
N GLU A 190 3.02 -2.57 20.49
CA GLU A 190 3.24 -1.90 19.22
C GLU A 190 3.08 -2.88 18.05
N ARG A 191 2.73 -2.36 16.88
CA ARG A 191 2.66 -3.12 15.63
C ARG A 191 3.42 -2.37 14.54
N ILE A 192 4.11 -3.13 13.70
CA ILE A 192 4.77 -2.60 12.51
C ILE A 192 4.24 -3.34 11.28
N SER A 193 4.02 -2.60 10.21
CA SER A 193 3.76 -3.18 8.90
C SER A 193 4.40 -2.34 7.80
N ILE A 194 4.66 -2.98 6.64
CA ILE A 194 5.19 -2.30 5.47
C ILE A 194 4.25 -2.58 4.31
N ALA A 195 3.53 -1.56 3.87
CA ALA A 195 2.60 -1.64 2.75
C ALA A 195 3.26 -1.08 1.48
N THR A 196 3.31 -1.88 0.43
CA THR A 196 3.78 -1.45 -0.89
C THR A 196 2.61 -1.47 -1.87
N PHE A 197 2.24 -0.29 -2.34
CA PHE A 197 1.26 -0.10 -3.40
C PHE A 197 1.99 -0.20 -4.74
N TYR A 198 1.55 -1.11 -5.59
CA TYR A 198 2.16 -1.38 -6.89
C TYR A 198 1.16 -1.11 -7.99
N ASP A 199 1.27 0.09 -8.57
CA ASP A 199 0.33 0.64 -9.53
C ASP A 199 0.97 0.76 -10.92
N PRO A 200 0.18 0.78 -12.01
CA PRO A 200 0.73 0.90 -13.35
C PRO A 200 1.46 2.24 -13.54
N THR A 201 2.23 2.32 -14.62
CA THR A 201 2.86 3.57 -15.07
C THR A 201 1.83 4.69 -15.15
N PHE A 202 2.21 5.90 -14.75
CA PHE A 202 1.31 7.06 -14.60
C PHE A 202 0.43 7.33 -15.82
N THR A 203 0.95 7.11 -17.03
CA THR A 203 0.25 7.36 -18.31
C THR A 203 -0.61 6.18 -18.77
N THR A 204 -0.59 5.06 -18.05
CA THR A 204 -1.35 3.87 -18.43
C THR A 204 -2.85 4.14 -18.29
N LYS A 205 -3.58 3.86 -19.36
CA LYS A 205 -5.03 3.86 -19.35
C LYS A 205 -5.56 2.54 -18.81
N VAL A 206 -6.39 2.61 -17.80
CA VAL A 206 -7.11 1.45 -17.23
C VAL A 206 -8.49 1.37 -17.92
N ASP A 207 -8.65 0.43 -18.82
CA ASP A 207 -9.90 0.22 -19.59
C ASP A 207 -10.39 -1.22 -19.39
N PRO A 208 -11.61 -1.45 -18.88
CA PRO A 208 -12.15 -2.80 -18.63
C PRO A 208 -12.50 -3.56 -19.94
N ARG A 209 -12.27 -2.94 -21.08
CA ARG A 209 -12.46 -3.55 -22.41
C ARG A 209 -11.19 -4.14 -23.01
N ASP A 210 -10.04 -3.90 -22.36
CA ASP A 210 -8.74 -4.40 -22.80
C ASP A 210 -8.62 -5.93 -22.63
#